data_87221687f7e6fb8fff14a93c15f4f40a
#
_entry.id   87221687f7e6fb8fff14a93c15f4f40a
#
_cell.length_a   1.000
_cell.length_b   1.000
_cell.length_c   1.000
_cell.angle_alpha   90.00
_cell.angle_beta   90.00
_cell.angle_gamma   90.00
#
_symmetry.space_group_name_H-M   'P 1'
#
loop_
_entity.id
_entity.type
_entity.pdbx_description
1 polymer ?
#
loop_
_entity_poly.entity_id
_entity_poly.type
_entity_poly.pdbx_seq_one_letter_code
_entity_poly.pdbx_strand_id
1 'polypeptide(L)'
;MHILIVHFGLEGVSEEQYEGQVESVAPAFAGLPGLVSKTWLADPETNTYGGVYLWRSREAMEAYKEGEIYKGMLANPYLKDVSARDFAVFEGPSRVTRGLLAEAAA
;
A
#
# COMPACT_ATOMS: atom_id res chain seq x y z
N MET A 1 -13.40 -3.34 -7.63
CA MET A 1 -12.06 -3.42 -6.98
C MET A 1 -11.07 -2.53 -7.68
N HIS A 2 -10.14 -1.98 -6.91
CA HIS A 2 -9.13 -1.06 -7.42
C HIS A 2 -7.80 -1.34 -6.71
N ILE A 3 -6.69 -1.29 -7.44
CA ILE A 3 -5.36 -1.51 -6.87
C ILE A 3 -4.59 -0.20 -6.89
N LEU A 4 -3.89 0.08 -5.78
CA LEU A 4 -2.92 1.17 -5.68
C LEU A 4 -1.56 0.57 -5.40
N ILE A 5 -0.56 0.95 -6.19
CA ILE A 5 0.83 0.55 -5.97
C ILE A 5 1.62 1.80 -5.63
N VAL A 6 2.21 1.79 -4.43
CA VAL A 6 3.07 2.89 -3.97
C VAL A 6 4.46 2.32 -3.75
N HIS A 7 5.48 2.99 -4.26
CA HIS A 7 6.86 2.62 -3.93
C HIS A 7 7.75 3.85 -3.78
N PHE A 8 8.83 3.67 -3.04
CA PHE A 8 9.76 4.74 -2.68
C PHE A 8 11.09 4.12 -2.24
N GLY A 9 12.11 4.96 -2.16
CA GLY A 9 13.38 4.56 -1.56
C GLY A 9 13.47 5.07 -0.12
N LEU A 10 14.41 4.51 0.63
CA LEU A 10 14.72 4.97 1.99
C LEU A 10 15.96 5.86 1.94
N GLU A 11 15.95 6.92 2.76
CA GLU A 11 17.09 7.84 2.88
C GLU A 11 17.23 8.28 4.33
N GLY A 12 18.39 8.04 4.92
CA GLY A 12 18.65 8.42 6.31
C GLY A 12 17.99 7.51 7.35
N VAL A 13 17.44 6.39 6.94
CA VAL A 13 16.85 5.38 7.83
C VAL A 13 17.20 4.00 7.28
N SER A 14 17.50 3.06 8.17
CA SER A 14 17.82 1.70 7.77
C SER A 14 16.56 0.89 7.48
N GLU A 15 16.72 -0.23 6.77
CA GLU A 15 15.61 -1.15 6.55
C GLU A 15 15.03 -1.68 7.85
N GLU A 16 15.90 -1.99 8.85
CA GLU A 16 15.43 -2.46 10.15
C GLU A 16 14.59 -1.43 10.88
N GLN A 17 15.01 -0.17 10.83
CA GLN A 17 14.25 0.92 11.43
C GLN A 17 12.91 1.10 10.72
N TYR A 18 12.92 1.04 9.40
CA TYR A 18 11.70 1.15 8.60
C TYR A 18 10.75 -0.02 8.91
N GLU A 19 11.26 -1.25 8.95
CA GLU A 19 10.46 -2.43 9.27
C GLU A 19 9.76 -2.29 10.62
N GLY A 20 10.49 -1.83 11.64
CA GLY A 20 9.90 -1.58 12.96
C GLY A 20 8.77 -0.55 12.90
N GLN A 21 8.94 0.50 12.11
CA GLN A 21 7.91 1.52 11.93
C GLN A 21 6.66 0.96 11.24
N VAL A 22 6.83 0.21 10.15
CA VAL A 22 5.68 -0.32 9.42
C VAL A 22 4.93 -1.38 10.22
N GLU A 23 5.64 -2.17 11.01
CA GLU A 23 4.99 -3.12 11.91
C GLU A 23 4.11 -2.40 12.93
N SER A 24 4.54 -1.26 13.43
CA SER A 24 3.77 -0.49 14.41
C SER A 24 2.56 0.20 13.81
N VAL A 25 2.61 0.57 12.52
CA VAL A 25 1.49 1.28 11.86
C VAL A 25 0.57 0.34 11.08
N ALA A 26 0.95 -0.90 10.85
CA ALA A 26 0.14 -1.85 10.08
C ALA A 26 -1.29 -1.97 10.60
N PRO A 27 -1.56 -2.02 11.91
CA PRO A 27 -2.94 -2.07 12.40
C PRO A 27 -3.78 -0.87 11.97
N ALA A 28 -3.19 0.32 11.87
CA ALA A 28 -3.91 1.50 11.40
C ALA A 28 -4.31 1.37 9.93
N PHE A 29 -3.46 0.76 9.11
CA PHE A 29 -3.80 0.45 7.72
C PHE A 29 -4.93 -0.58 7.64
N ALA A 30 -4.87 -1.61 8.48
CA ALA A 30 -5.91 -2.65 8.49
C ALA A 30 -7.30 -2.09 8.78
N GLY A 31 -7.37 -0.98 9.50
CA GLY A 31 -8.64 -0.33 9.83
C GLY A 31 -9.12 0.69 8.81
N LEU A 32 -8.39 0.92 7.71
CA LEU A 32 -8.81 1.91 6.72
C LEU A 32 -10.08 1.50 5.99
N PRO A 33 -11.07 2.41 5.86
CA PRO A 33 -12.32 2.09 5.18
C PRO A 33 -12.07 1.66 3.73
N GLY A 34 -12.62 0.51 3.36
CA GLY A 34 -12.54 0.00 2.00
C GLY A 34 -11.22 -0.70 1.64
N LEU A 35 -10.26 -0.76 2.55
CA LEU A 35 -9.04 -1.53 2.30
C LEU A 35 -9.35 -3.02 2.49
N VAL A 36 -9.16 -3.81 1.43
CA VAL A 36 -9.34 -5.26 1.49
C VAL A 36 -8.06 -5.93 1.96
N SER A 37 -6.93 -5.52 1.41
CA SER A 37 -5.62 -6.08 1.77
C SER A 37 -4.52 -5.11 1.36
N LYS A 38 -3.38 -5.24 2.03
CA LYS A 38 -2.16 -4.53 1.66
C LYS A 38 -0.99 -5.49 1.79
N THR A 39 -0.20 -5.59 0.73
CA THR A 39 1.07 -6.31 0.76
C THR A 39 2.19 -5.28 0.81
N TRP A 40 3.06 -5.41 1.79
CA TRP A 40 4.20 -4.50 1.96
C TRP A 40 5.38 -5.00 1.15
N LEU A 41 6.05 -4.09 0.45
CA LEU A 41 7.13 -4.41 -0.48
C LEU A 41 8.49 -4.08 0.14
N ALA A 42 9.47 -4.94 -0.10
CA ALA A 42 10.84 -4.72 0.37
C ALA A 42 11.83 -5.31 -0.63
N ASP A 43 12.63 -4.45 -1.23
CA ASP A 43 13.72 -4.85 -2.12
C ASP A 43 14.97 -4.05 -1.74
N PRO A 44 15.81 -4.61 -0.85
CA PRO A 44 17.02 -3.92 -0.42
C PRO A 44 18.05 -3.71 -1.54
N GLU A 45 18.07 -4.58 -2.54
CA GLU A 45 19.04 -4.45 -3.66
C GLU A 45 18.81 -3.18 -4.46
N THR A 46 17.57 -2.80 -4.67
CA THR A 46 17.22 -1.59 -5.43
C THR A 46 16.78 -0.45 -4.51
N ASN A 47 16.83 -0.65 -3.19
CA ASN A 47 16.33 0.30 -2.21
C ASN A 47 14.89 0.73 -2.55
N THR A 48 14.01 -0.25 -2.80
CA THR A 48 12.63 0.01 -3.17
C THR A 48 11.69 -0.65 -2.17
N TYR A 49 10.84 0.16 -1.58
CA TYR A 49 9.88 -0.26 -0.54
C TYR A 49 8.52 0.32 -0.88
N GLY A 50 7.49 -0.11 -0.18
CA GLY A 50 6.14 0.41 -0.40
C GLY A 50 5.06 -0.61 -0.15
N GLY A 51 4.01 -0.55 -0.94
CA GLY A 51 2.90 -1.48 -0.79
C GLY A 51 2.03 -1.63 -2.02
N VAL A 52 1.37 -2.76 -2.09
CA VAL A 52 0.32 -3.04 -3.05
C VAL A 52 -0.99 -3.11 -2.26
N TYR A 53 -1.90 -2.21 -2.56
CA TYR A 53 -3.17 -2.07 -1.84
C TYR A 53 -4.30 -2.57 -2.72
N LEU A 54 -5.16 -3.42 -2.18
CA LEU A 54 -6.40 -3.80 -2.84
C LEU A 54 -7.55 -3.07 -2.13
N TRP A 55 -8.27 -2.24 -2.88
CA TRP A 55 -9.39 -1.45 -2.39
C TRP A 55 -10.71 -1.97 -2.94
N ARG A 56 -11.78 -1.86 -2.15
CA ARG A 56 -13.13 -2.24 -2.61
C ARG A 56 -13.60 -1.39 -3.78
N SER A 57 -13.13 -0.15 -3.86
CA SER A 57 -13.54 0.78 -4.90
C SER A 57 -12.46 1.83 -5.14
N ARG A 58 -12.53 2.49 -6.28
CA ARG A 58 -11.67 3.63 -6.57
C ARG A 58 -11.92 4.75 -5.56
N GLU A 59 -13.17 4.97 -5.17
CA GLU A 59 -13.56 6.02 -4.23
C GLU A 59 -12.91 5.81 -2.87
N ALA A 60 -12.81 4.56 -2.40
CA ALA A 60 -12.11 4.26 -1.16
C ALA A 60 -10.62 4.58 -1.26
N MET A 61 -9.99 4.28 -2.39
CA MET A 61 -8.60 4.64 -2.64
C MET A 61 -8.42 6.16 -2.65
N GLU A 62 -9.30 6.88 -3.34
CA GLU A 62 -9.22 8.35 -3.40
C GLU A 62 -9.37 8.97 -2.00
N ALA A 63 -10.26 8.43 -1.19
CA ALA A 63 -10.42 8.89 0.20
C ALA A 63 -9.14 8.65 1.02
N TYR A 64 -8.49 7.52 0.84
CA TYR A 64 -7.19 7.25 1.48
C TYR A 64 -6.16 8.30 1.09
N LYS A 65 -6.08 8.65 -0.19
CA LYS A 65 -5.11 9.64 -0.69
C LYS A 65 -5.38 11.05 -0.15
N GLU A 66 -6.60 11.34 0.25
CA GLU A 66 -6.95 12.60 0.90
C GLU A 66 -6.71 12.60 2.40
N GLY A 67 -6.39 11.44 2.98
CA GLY A 67 -6.24 11.27 4.42
C GLY A 67 -4.86 11.60 4.95
N GLU A 68 -4.76 11.66 6.28
CA GLU A 68 -3.54 12.05 6.99
C GLU A 68 -2.40 11.05 6.82
N ILE A 69 -2.71 9.76 6.72
CA ILE A 69 -1.68 8.73 6.60
C ILE A 69 -0.91 8.90 5.28
N TYR A 70 -1.63 9.04 4.17
CA TYR A 70 -1.01 9.19 2.86
C TYR A 70 -0.23 10.52 2.77
N LYS A 71 -0.84 11.60 3.24
CA LYS A 71 -0.18 12.91 3.25
C LYS A 71 1.07 12.91 4.11
N GLY A 72 1.03 12.24 5.25
CA GLY A 72 2.19 12.09 6.13
C GLY A 72 3.31 11.31 5.46
N MET A 73 2.98 10.29 4.69
CA MET A 73 3.97 9.54 3.92
C MET A 73 4.65 10.44 2.89
N LEU A 74 3.88 11.22 2.14
CA LEU A 74 4.44 12.15 1.14
C LEU A 74 5.34 13.22 1.77
N ALA A 75 5.07 13.60 3.01
CA ALA A 75 5.84 14.62 3.73
C ALA A 75 7.03 14.02 4.50
N ASN A 76 7.16 12.71 4.56
CA ASN A 76 8.21 12.04 5.34
C ASN A 76 9.58 12.21 4.65
N PRO A 77 10.56 12.88 5.30
CA PRO A 77 11.86 13.14 4.68
C PRO A 77 12.72 11.89 4.50
N TYR A 78 12.37 10.79 5.15
CA TYR A 78 13.10 9.53 5.01
C TYR A 78 12.62 8.68 3.84
N LEU A 79 11.54 9.10 3.16
CA LEU A 79 11.01 8.43 1.97
C LEU A 79 11.28 9.30 0.75
N LYS A 80 12.02 8.77 -0.22
CA LYS A 80 12.39 9.54 -1.41
C LYS A 80 11.80 8.91 -2.67
N ASP A 81 11.61 9.75 -3.69
CA ASP A 81 11.14 9.32 -5.01
C ASP A 81 9.83 8.53 -4.93
N VAL A 82 8.88 9.04 -4.13
CA VAL A 82 7.59 8.38 -3.95
C VAL A 82 6.84 8.35 -5.28
N SER A 83 6.42 7.14 -5.67
CA SER A 83 5.64 6.91 -6.88
C SER A 83 4.35 6.21 -6.48
N ALA A 84 3.24 6.65 -7.07
CA ALA A 84 1.94 6.04 -6.81
C ALA A 84 1.22 5.85 -8.14
N ARG A 85 0.71 4.64 -8.38
CA ARG A 85 -0.02 4.32 -9.58
C ARG A 85 -1.19 3.41 -9.25
N ASP A 86 -2.32 3.61 -9.89
CA ASP A 86 -3.51 2.83 -9.59
C ASP A 86 -4.12 2.22 -10.84
N PHE A 87 -4.89 1.15 -10.65
CA PHE A 87 -5.44 0.34 -11.73
C PHE A 87 -6.81 -0.20 -11.33
N ALA A 88 -7.73 -0.20 -12.28
CA ALA A 88 -8.95 -1.00 -12.14
C ALA A 88 -8.57 -2.49 -12.23
N VAL A 89 -9.42 -3.35 -11.71
CA VAL A 89 -9.18 -4.79 -11.67
C VAL A 89 -10.15 -5.50 -12.61
N PHE A 90 -9.62 -6.39 -13.46
CA PHE A 90 -10.46 -7.36 -14.15
C PHE A 90 -10.85 -8.45 -13.15
N GLU A 91 -12.03 -8.33 -12.56
CA GLU A 91 -12.41 -9.17 -11.44
C GLU A 91 -12.62 -10.64 -11.81
N GLY A 92 -13.20 -10.91 -12.98
CA GLY A 92 -13.41 -12.28 -13.44
C GLY A 92 -12.11 -13.09 -13.49
N PRO A 93 -11.16 -12.72 -14.35
CA PRO A 93 -9.87 -13.43 -14.43
C PRO A 93 -9.11 -13.41 -13.11
N SER A 94 -9.19 -12.32 -12.36
CA SER A 94 -8.49 -12.20 -11.08
C SER A 94 -8.99 -13.21 -10.05
N ARG A 95 -10.29 -13.49 -10.02
CA ARG A 95 -10.86 -14.52 -9.15
C ARG A 95 -10.35 -15.91 -9.52
N VAL A 96 -10.26 -16.20 -10.82
CA VAL A 96 -9.77 -17.50 -11.30
C VAL A 96 -8.34 -17.74 -10.82
N THR A 97 -7.52 -16.72 -10.83
CA THR A 97 -6.11 -16.81 -10.40
C THR A 97 -5.91 -16.50 -8.93
N ARG A 98 -6.99 -16.41 -8.16
CA ARG A 98 -6.98 -16.15 -6.70
C ARG A 98 -6.47 -14.78 -6.30
N GLY A 99 -6.54 -13.81 -7.20
CA GLY A 99 -6.12 -12.43 -6.91
C GLY A 99 -7.04 -11.70 -5.92
N LEU A 100 -8.24 -12.21 -5.68
CA LEU A 100 -9.23 -11.61 -4.79
C LEU A 100 -9.60 -12.50 -3.60
N LEU A 101 -8.69 -13.38 -3.16
CA LEU A 101 -8.94 -14.28 -2.02
C LEU A 101 -9.25 -13.54 -0.73
N ALA A 102 -8.57 -12.40 -0.50
CA ALA A 102 -8.82 -11.60 0.71
C ALA A 102 -10.25 -11.07 0.75
N GLU A 103 -10.82 -10.72 -0.40
CA GLU A 103 -12.23 -10.34 -0.52
C GLU A 103 -13.14 -11.50 -0.17
N ALA A 104 -12.84 -12.69 -0.69
CA ALA A 104 -13.63 -13.89 -0.44
C ALA A 104 -13.58 -14.32 1.04
N ALA A 105 -12.46 -14.06 1.70
CA ALA A 105 -12.28 -14.39 3.12
C ALA A 105 -12.94 -13.37 4.03
N ALA A 106 -13.17 -12.18 3.53
CA ALA A 106 -13.79 -11.11 4.32
C ALA A 106 -15.29 -11.25 4.34
#